data_2dc7e968c472a43ba140f8c43f889b23
#
_entry.id   2dc7e968c472a43ba140f8c43f889b23
#
_cell.length_a   1.000
_cell.length_b   1.000
_cell.length_c   1.000
_cell.angle_alpha   90.00
_cell.angle_beta   90.00
_cell.angle_gamma   90.00
#
_symmetry.space_group_name_H-M   'P 1'
#
loop_
_entity.id
_entity.type
_entity.pdbx_description
1 polymer ?
#
loop_
_entity_poly.entity_id
_entity_poly.type
_entity_poly.pdbx_seq_one_letter_code
_entity_poly.pdbx_strand_id
1 'polypeptide(L)'
;MSHKTQCKNTAIFAYNEINLYFFRYLFVFVHNLDYLCRKNQEIKEMEYTINVGGKLIDFCSPKVMGILNVTPDSFYSGSRKQTEKEIADRCNQIVAEGGDIIDVGAFSTRPGAPEVSEAEEMERLRNGLSILRREQPDAIVSVDTFRPDVARMAVEEYGVAIVNDVSEGGITGIANKPLDWKQGEYPKIFKMVAHLRVPYVLMSVKPNIEQMLMAFAHEVQMLRDLGVKDIILDPGFGFGKTLEENYVLMNEIQKLKVLKLPLLVGISRKSMIYKLLGGNPTTSLNGTSVLNTVSLLKGADILRVHDVKEAVETVKIVGRVKGEELRVKG
;
A
#
# COMPACT_ATOMS: atom_id res chain seq x y z
N MET A 1 19.77 20.46 45.55
CA MET A 1 19.01 20.09 44.33
C MET A 1 19.97 20.11 43.16
N SER A 2 20.22 18.99 42.55
CA SER A 2 21.46 18.66 41.87
C SER A 2 21.49 19.07 40.38
N HIS A 3 22.68 19.37 39.92
CA HIS A 3 23.05 19.64 38.51
C HIS A 3 22.44 18.65 37.46
N LYS A 4 22.01 17.47 37.87
CA LYS A 4 21.37 16.47 37.00
C LYS A 4 19.96 16.83 36.53
N THR A 5 19.21 17.62 37.30
CA THR A 5 17.85 18.01 36.92
C THR A 5 17.86 19.17 35.92
N GLN A 6 18.89 20.02 35.97
CA GLN A 6 19.03 21.14 35.05
C GLN A 6 19.45 20.67 33.63
N CYS A 7 20.34 19.69 33.53
CA CYS A 7 20.73 19.11 32.23
C CYS A 7 19.59 18.36 31.51
N LYS A 8 18.71 17.67 32.29
CA LYS A 8 17.55 16.99 31.66
C LYS A 8 16.53 17.98 31.10
N ASN A 9 16.26 19.06 31.81
CA ASN A 9 15.33 20.09 31.32
C ASN A 9 15.88 20.84 30.08
N THR A 10 17.19 21.08 30.02
CA THR A 10 17.83 21.74 28.88
C THR A 10 17.82 20.81 27.64
N ALA A 11 18.01 19.49 27.80
CA ALA A 11 17.95 18.54 26.72
C ALA A 11 16.51 18.34 26.19
N ILE A 12 15.50 18.36 27.06
CA ILE A 12 14.08 18.29 26.67
C ILE A 12 13.65 19.58 25.97
N PHE A 13 14.14 20.75 26.42
CA PHE A 13 13.88 22.03 25.75
C PHE A 13 14.54 22.09 24.37
N ALA A 14 15.77 21.67 24.24
CA ALA A 14 16.47 21.62 22.95
C ALA A 14 15.82 20.62 21.99
N TYR A 15 15.35 19.46 22.48
CA TYR A 15 14.63 18.46 21.68
C TYR A 15 13.27 18.99 21.19
N ASN A 16 12.55 19.74 22.05
CA ASN A 16 11.30 20.38 21.68
C ASN A 16 11.49 21.56 20.71
N GLU A 17 12.56 22.34 20.84
CA GLU A 17 12.86 23.43 19.90
C GLU A 17 13.30 22.88 18.54
N ILE A 18 14.10 21.83 18.48
CA ILE A 18 14.50 21.18 17.21
C ILE A 18 13.26 20.60 16.51
N ASN A 19 12.35 19.95 17.26
CA ASN A 19 11.09 19.50 16.71
C ASN A 19 10.20 20.68 16.24
N LEU A 20 10.11 21.76 17.00
CA LEU A 20 9.33 22.93 16.63
C LEU A 20 9.91 23.64 15.37
N TYR A 21 11.22 23.70 15.24
CA TYR A 21 11.91 24.21 14.04
C TYR A 21 11.67 23.27 12.83
N PHE A 22 11.79 21.96 13.02
CA PHE A 22 11.50 20.97 11.97
C PHE A 22 10.01 21.04 11.54
N PHE A 23 9.08 21.15 12.47
CA PHE A 23 7.65 21.32 12.19
C PHE A 23 7.33 22.68 11.54
N ARG A 24 7.99 23.76 11.93
CA ARG A 24 7.84 25.06 11.27
C ARG A 24 8.39 25.04 9.84
N TYR A 25 9.54 24.41 9.60
CA TYR A 25 10.08 24.25 8.26
C TYR A 25 9.18 23.37 7.38
N LEU A 26 8.66 22.28 7.93
CA LEU A 26 7.72 21.39 7.23
C LEU A 26 6.41 22.13 6.92
N PHE A 27 5.89 22.92 7.86
CA PHE A 27 4.65 23.68 7.69
C PHE A 27 4.79 24.81 6.65
N VAL A 28 5.91 25.53 6.64
CA VAL A 28 6.23 26.54 5.60
C VAL A 28 6.42 25.86 4.26
N PHE A 29 7.03 24.68 4.23
CA PHE A 29 7.23 23.90 3.02
C PHE A 29 5.89 23.41 2.44
N VAL A 30 4.98 22.93 3.27
CA VAL A 30 3.64 22.47 2.87
C VAL A 30 2.76 23.63 2.36
N HIS A 31 2.83 24.81 2.98
CA HIS A 31 2.09 26.01 2.53
C HIS A 31 2.63 26.60 1.22
N ASN A 32 3.94 26.43 0.93
CA ASN A 32 4.53 26.84 -0.33
C ASN A 32 4.46 25.77 -1.44
N LEU A 33 3.91 24.59 -1.15
CA LEU A 33 3.80 23.47 -2.10
C LEU A 33 3.00 23.83 -3.36
N ASP A 34 1.96 24.64 -3.25
CA ASP A 34 1.21 25.14 -4.41
C ASP A 34 2.07 26.01 -5.34
N TYR A 35 2.99 26.79 -4.75
CA TYR A 35 3.94 27.59 -5.52
C TYR A 35 5.01 26.72 -6.18
N LEU A 36 5.52 25.69 -5.48
CA LEU A 36 6.51 24.75 -6.00
C LEU A 36 5.94 23.79 -7.04
N CYS A 37 4.68 23.35 -6.88
CA CYS A 37 4.01 22.52 -7.88
C CYS A 37 3.77 23.26 -9.20
N ARG A 38 3.49 24.56 -9.17
CA ARG A 38 3.31 25.38 -10.40
C ARG A 38 4.63 25.69 -11.12
N LYS A 39 5.76 25.64 -10.44
CA LYS A 39 7.07 25.96 -10.98
C LYS A 39 7.88 24.75 -11.47
N ASN A 40 7.46 23.54 -11.11
CA ASN A 40 8.17 22.29 -11.40
C ASN A 40 7.51 21.44 -12.50
N GLN A 41 7.20 22.05 -13.65
CA GLN A 41 6.94 21.27 -14.87
C GLN A 41 8.23 20.65 -15.48
N GLU A 42 9.37 20.77 -14.83
CA GLU A 42 10.65 20.18 -15.23
C GLU A 42 11.33 19.35 -14.13
N ILE A 43 10.56 18.74 -13.19
CA ILE A 43 11.16 17.67 -12.41
C ILE A 43 11.15 16.45 -13.33
N LYS A 44 12.30 16.18 -13.96
CA LYS A 44 12.63 14.87 -14.51
C LYS A 44 12.22 13.85 -13.44
N GLU A 45 11.15 13.08 -13.70
CA GLU A 45 10.64 12.08 -12.78
C GLU A 45 11.83 11.26 -12.30
N MET A 46 12.09 11.27 -10.99
CA MET A 46 13.16 10.46 -10.44
C MET A 46 12.75 9.02 -10.67
N GLU A 47 13.50 8.29 -11.47
CA GLU A 47 13.33 6.87 -11.68
C GLU A 47 13.51 6.16 -10.34
N TYR A 48 12.41 5.86 -9.67
CA TYR A 48 12.44 5.06 -8.45
C TYR A 48 12.40 3.59 -8.82
N THR A 49 13.28 2.81 -8.21
CA THR A 49 13.32 1.36 -8.37
C THR A 49 13.18 0.69 -7.02
N ILE A 50 12.50 -0.43 -6.97
CA ILE A 50 12.45 -1.33 -5.81
C ILE A 50 13.08 -2.67 -6.13
N ASN A 51 13.70 -3.28 -5.15
CA ASN A 51 14.26 -4.62 -5.28
C ASN A 51 13.25 -5.67 -4.83
N VAL A 52 12.76 -6.45 -5.76
CA VAL A 52 11.72 -7.48 -5.56
C VAL A 52 12.34 -8.85 -5.78
N GLY A 53 12.78 -9.51 -4.71
CA GLY A 53 13.40 -10.82 -4.81
C GLY A 53 14.66 -10.87 -5.71
N GLY A 54 15.46 -9.80 -5.70
CA GLY A 54 16.67 -9.69 -6.53
C GLY A 54 16.45 -9.10 -7.92
N LYS A 55 15.20 -8.88 -8.35
CA LYS A 55 14.86 -8.18 -9.60
C LYS A 55 14.53 -6.71 -9.28
N LEU A 56 15.05 -5.77 -10.06
CA LEU A 56 14.68 -4.37 -9.96
C LEU A 56 13.42 -4.09 -10.76
N ILE A 57 12.42 -3.52 -10.10
CA ILE A 57 11.22 -2.98 -10.75
C ILE A 57 11.38 -1.48 -10.82
N ASP A 58 11.31 -0.90 -12.02
CA ASP A 58 11.20 0.54 -12.22
C ASP A 58 9.72 0.96 -12.25
N PHE A 59 9.49 2.23 -12.00
CA PHE A 59 8.19 2.88 -12.09
C PHE A 59 8.12 3.89 -13.25
N CYS A 60 8.95 3.71 -14.28
CA CYS A 60 8.86 4.49 -15.52
C CYS A 60 7.50 4.33 -16.20
N SER A 61 6.83 3.22 -15.97
CA SER A 61 5.41 3.04 -16.27
C SER A 61 4.69 2.48 -15.04
N PRO A 62 3.47 2.95 -14.75
CA PRO A 62 2.69 2.46 -13.62
C PRO A 62 2.46 0.95 -13.69
N LYS A 63 2.45 0.28 -12.54
CA LYS A 63 2.25 -1.17 -12.40
C LYS A 63 0.83 -1.49 -12.00
N VAL A 64 0.35 -2.66 -12.40
CA VAL A 64 -0.96 -3.17 -12.01
C VAL A 64 -0.79 -4.33 -11.03
N MET A 65 -1.33 -4.16 -9.82
CA MET A 65 -1.35 -5.15 -8.75
C MET A 65 -2.75 -5.79 -8.69
N GLY A 66 -2.84 -7.04 -9.13
CA GLY A 66 -4.10 -7.80 -9.14
C GLY A 66 -4.38 -8.45 -7.78
N ILE A 67 -5.60 -8.29 -7.28
CA ILE A 67 -6.04 -8.85 -6.00
C ILE A 67 -6.40 -10.33 -6.15
N LEU A 68 -5.84 -11.16 -5.27
CA LEU A 68 -6.18 -12.56 -5.07
C LEU A 68 -6.60 -12.78 -3.62
N ASN A 69 -7.89 -12.96 -3.38
CA ASN A 69 -8.40 -13.29 -2.05
C ASN A 69 -8.49 -14.81 -1.87
N VAL A 70 -7.85 -15.31 -0.80
CA VAL A 70 -7.91 -16.72 -0.39
C VAL A 70 -8.72 -16.85 0.91
N THR A 71 -10.05 -16.67 0.80
CA THR A 71 -11.00 -16.64 1.92
C THR A 71 -11.74 -17.95 2.14
N PRO A 72 -12.38 -18.19 3.32
CA PRO A 72 -12.85 -19.50 3.77
C PRO A 72 -14.07 -20.12 3.11
N ASP A 73 -14.84 -19.42 2.30
CA ASP A 73 -15.93 -20.05 1.52
C ASP A 73 -15.42 -21.25 0.71
N SER A 74 -14.15 -21.36 0.70
CA SER A 74 -13.25 -22.29 0.04
C SER A 74 -12.86 -23.54 0.84
N PHE A 75 -13.06 -23.61 2.15
CA PHE A 75 -12.49 -24.68 2.99
C PHE A 75 -13.46 -25.79 3.41
N TYR A 76 -14.71 -25.77 2.96
CA TYR A 76 -15.61 -26.89 3.20
C TYR A 76 -15.13 -28.11 2.39
N SER A 77 -15.08 -29.28 3.01
CA SER A 77 -14.44 -30.48 2.46
C SER A 77 -14.96 -30.94 1.07
N GLY A 78 -16.19 -30.54 0.70
CA GLY A 78 -16.76 -30.78 -0.62
C GLY A 78 -16.36 -29.75 -1.69
N SER A 79 -15.90 -28.56 -1.29
CA SER A 79 -15.55 -27.46 -2.20
C SER A 79 -14.04 -27.26 -2.41
N ARG A 80 -13.16 -28.04 -1.74
CA ARG A 80 -11.69 -27.87 -1.83
C ARG A 80 -11.15 -27.85 -3.25
N LYS A 81 -11.60 -28.78 -4.11
CA LYS A 81 -11.15 -28.84 -5.51
C LYS A 81 -11.64 -27.66 -6.34
N GLN A 82 -12.86 -27.18 -6.06
CA GLN A 82 -13.43 -26.03 -6.76
C GLN A 82 -12.66 -24.76 -6.40
N THR A 83 -12.32 -24.59 -5.14
CA THR A 83 -11.53 -23.45 -4.65
C THR A 83 -10.11 -23.44 -5.13
N GLU A 84 -9.43 -24.61 -5.14
CA GLU A 84 -8.09 -24.72 -5.71
C GLU A 84 -8.10 -24.28 -7.18
N LYS A 85 -9.12 -24.70 -7.93
CA LYS A 85 -9.33 -24.26 -9.30
C LYS A 85 -9.58 -22.75 -9.41
N GLU A 86 -10.43 -22.18 -8.56
CA GLU A 86 -10.72 -20.74 -8.56
C GLU A 86 -9.49 -19.89 -8.27
N ILE A 87 -8.64 -20.31 -7.31
CA ILE A 87 -7.37 -19.65 -7.03
C ILE A 87 -6.42 -19.76 -8.24
N ALA A 88 -6.28 -20.96 -8.82
CA ALA A 88 -5.45 -21.19 -10.00
C ALA A 88 -5.92 -20.36 -11.19
N ASP A 89 -7.23 -20.41 -11.50
CA ASP A 89 -7.83 -19.63 -12.59
C ASP A 89 -7.60 -18.13 -12.37
N ARG A 90 -7.75 -17.62 -11.14
CA ARG A 90 -7.53 -16.22 -10.83
C ARG A 90 -6.06 -15.81 -10.94
N CYS A 91 -5.11 -16.64 -10.49
CA CYS A 91 -3.69 -16.38 -10.67
C CYS A 91 -3.34 -16.28 -12.17
N ASN A 92 -3.79 -17.25 -12.95
CA ASN A 92 -3.56 -17.30 -14.39
C ASN A 92 -4.22 -16.11 -15.11
N GLN A 93 -5.43 -15.72 -14.70
CA GLN A 93 -6.14 -14.56 -15.24
C GLN A 93 -5.36 -13.27 -14.99
N ILE A 94 -4.89 -13.01 -13.76
CA ILE A 94 -4.14 -11.78 -13.41
C ILE A 94 -2.92 -11.63 -14.33
N VAL A 95 -2.14 -12.71 -14.52
CA VAL A 95 -0.96 -12.69 -15.36
C VAL A 95 -1.33 -12.54 -16.85
N ALA A 96 -2.32 -13.29 -17.34
CA ALA A 96 -2.77 -13.23 -18.73
C ALA A 96 -3.34 -11.86 -19.12
N GLU A 97 -3.98 -11.16 -18.17
CA GLU A 97 -4.51 -9.80 -18.35
C GLU A 97 -3.41 -8.71 -18.27
N GLY A 98 -2.16 -9.10 -17.96
CA GLY A 98 -1.00 -8.21 -17.91
C GLY A 98 -0.74 -7.57 -16.55
N GLY A 99 -1.26 -8.15 -15.46
CA GLY A 99 -0.91 -7.77 -14.09
C GLY A 99 0.59 -7.95 -13.83
N ASP A 100 1.20 -7.01 -13.15
CA ASP A 100 2.62 -7.02 -12.82
C ASP A 100 2.89 -7.72 -11.49
N ILE A 101 1.95 -7.62 -10.54
CA ILE A 101 2.06 -8.11 -9.16
C ILE A 101 0.75 -8.82 -8.79
N ILE A 102 0.85 -9.94 -8.08
CA ILE A 102 -0.32 -10.61 -7.47
C ILE A 102 -0.30 -10.34 -5.98
N ASP A 103 -1.35 -9.68 -5.44
CA ASP A 103 -1.47 -9.38 -4.02
C ASP A 103 -2.43 -10.37 -3.34
N VAL A 104 -1.87 -11.23 -2.49
CA VAL A 104 -2.58 -12.34 -1.87
C VAL A 104 -3.03 -11.96 -0.46
N GLY A 105 -4.35 -11.98 -0.22
CA GLY A 105 -4.93 -11.71 1.09
C GLY A 105 -5.82 -12.85 1.58
N ALA A 106 -5.64 -13.25 2.84
CA ALA A 106 -6.45 -14.28 3.51
C ALA A 106 -7.35 -13.72 4.62
N PHE A 107 -7.30 -12.41 4.83
CA PHE A 107 -8.05 -11.69 5.85
C PHE A 107 -8.86 -10.56 5.21
N SER A 108 -10.09 -10.36 5.68
CA SER A 108 -10.93 -9.25 5.22
C SER A 108 -10.96 -8.14 6.26
N THR A 109 -10.53 -6.94 5.88
CA THR A 109 -10.61 -5.73 6.71
C THR A 109 -11.94 -5.00 6.60
N ARG A 110 -12.94 -5.58 5.88
CA ARG A 110 -14.27 -4.96 5.74
C ARG A 110 -14.99 -4.94 7.08
N PRO A 111 -15.72 -3.85 7.41
CA PRO A 111 -16.57 -3.83 8.61
C PRO A 111 -17.51 -5.02 8.66
N GLY A 112 -17.52 -5.73 9.80
CA GLY A 112 -18.39 -6.92 9.99
C GLY A 112 -17.82 -8.23 9.43
N ALA A 113 -16.63 -8.25 8.85
CA ALA A 113 -15.97 -9.49 8.47
C ALA A 113 -15.66 -10.34 9.71
N PRO A 114 -15.77 -11.69 9.64
CA PRO A 114 -15.35 -12.58 10.71
C PRO A 114 -13.90 -12.36 11.10
N GLU A 115 -13.61 -12.45 12.39
CA GLU A 115 -12.24 -12.38 12.87
C GLU A 115 -11.49 -13.66 12.50
N VAL A 116 -10.30 -13.50 11.92
CA VAL A 116 -9.44 -14.60 11.49
C VAL A 116 -8.24 -14.65 12.43
N SER A 117 -7.98 -15.79 13.06
CA SER A 117 -6.78 -15.99 13.88
C SER A 117 -5.52 -15.98 13.00
N GLU A 118 -4.37 -15.72 13.63
CA GLU A 118 -3.08 -15.77 12.91
C GLU A 118 -2.80 -17.15 12.32
N ALA A 119 -3.07 -18.21 13.09
CA ALA A 119 -2.90 -19.58 12.63
C ALA A 119 -3.78 -19.92 11.41
N GLU A 120 -5.02 -19.45 11.42
CA GLU A 120 -5.95 -19.64 10.31
C GLU A 120 -5.52 -18.82 9.07
N GLU A 121 -5.06 -17.59 9.26
CA GLU A 121 -4.50 -16.77 8.16
C GLU A 121 -3.29 -17.46 7.54
N MET A 122 -2.37 -17.99 8.35
CA MET A 122 -1.22 -18.76 7.87
C MET A 122 -1.63 -19.99 7.06
N GLU A 123 -2.61 -20.75 7.54
CA GLU A 123 -3.10 -21.94 6.84
C GLU A 123 -3.69 -21.58 5.47
N ARG A 124 -4.53 -20.56 5.42
CA ARG A 124 -5.14 -20.06 4.18
C ARG A 124 -4.07 -19.58 3.18
N LEU A 125 -3.10 -18.80 3.67
CA LEU A 125 -2.01 -18.31 2.83
C LEU A 125 -1.10 -19.44 2.34
N ARG A 126 -0.73 -20.41 3.17
CA ARG A 126 0.04 -21.58 2.73
C ARG A 126 -0.63 -22.31 1.58
N ASN A 127 -1.94 -22.54 1.69
CA ASN A 127 -2.70 -23.16 0.62
C ASN A 127 -2.70 -22.28 -0.65
N GLY A 128 -3.09 -21.01 -0.53
CA GLY A 128 -3.16 -20.10 -1.68
C GLY A 128 -1.81 -19.87 -2.35
N LEU A 129 -0.75 -19.65 -1.57
CA LEU A 129 0.60 -19.43 -2.09
C LEU A 129 1.19 -20.69 -2.73
N SER A 130 0.90 -21.90 -2.20
CA SER A 130 1.29 -23.16 -2.83
C SER A 130 0.69 -23.32 -4.22
N ILE A 131 -0.61 -23.02 -4.36
CA ILE A 131 -1.30 -23.05 -5.65
C ILE A 131 -0.70 -22.00 -6.60
N LEU A 132 -0.54 -20.76 -6.12
CA LEU A 132 0.01 -19.67 -6.92
C LEU A 132 1.41 -20.01 -7.44
N ARG A 133 2.30 -20.51 -6.59
CA ARG A 133 3.67 -20.86 -7.00
C ARG A 133 3.72 -22.03 -8.00
N ARG A 134 2.78 -22.97 -7.93
CA ARG A 134 2.64 -24.03 -8.92
C ARG A 134 2.20 -23.48 -10.27
N GLU A 135 1.20 -22.60 -10.29
CA GLU A 135 0.62 -22.04 -11.52
C GLU A 135 1.48 -20.93 -12.14
N GLN A 136 2.06 -20.09 -11.31
CA GLN A 136 2.80 -18.87 -11.70
C GLN A 136 4.12 -18.76 -10.90
N PRO A 137 5.12 -19.63 -11.16
CA PRO A 137 6.35 -19.68 -10.35
C PRO A 137 7.17 -18.39 -10.38
N ASP A 138 7.14 -17.66 -11.49
CA ASP A 138 7.92 -16.44 -11.70
C ASP A 138 7.17 -15.15 -11.36
N ALA A 139 5.90 -15.24 -10.95
CA ALA A 139 5.09 -14.08 -10.61
C ALA A 139 5.67 -13.34 -9.41
N ILE A 140 5.62 -12.00 -9.48
CA ILE A 140 5.90 -11.16 -8.34
C ILE A 140 4.69 -11.20 -7.42
N VAL A 141 4.91 -11.62 -6.18
CA VAL A 141 3.85 -11.81 -5.19
C VAL A 141 4.01 -10.85 -4.03
N SER A 142 2.92 -10.20 -3.68
CA SER A 142 2.72 -9.42 -2.47
C SER A 142 1.82 -10.20 -1.51
N VAL A 143 2.01 -10.05 -0.21
CA VAL A 143 1.11 -10.57 0.81
C VAL A 143 0.44 -9.43 1.57
N ASP A 144 -0.91 -9.42 1.57
CA ASP A 144 -1.73 -8.46 2.34
C ASP A 144 -1.87 -8.98 3.78
N THR A 145 -0.99 -8.52 4.65
CA THR A 145 -0.97 -8.88 6.08
C THR A 145 -0.29 -7.82 6.93
N PHE A 146 -0.78 -7.64 8.14
CA PHE A 146 -0.20 -6.79 9.18
C PHE A 146 0.53 -7.59 10.27
N ARG A 147 0.51 -8.93 10.18
CA ARG A 147 1.08 -9.84 11.19
C ARG A 147 2.52 -10.20 10.83
N PRO A 148 3.48 -9.94 11.74
CA PRO A 148 4.89 -10.18 11.44
C PRO A 148 5.22 -11.65 11.12
N ASP A 149 4.65 -12.60 11.86
CA ASP A 149 4.94 -14.02 11.66
C ASP A 149 4.28 -14.57 10.38
N VAL A 150 3.13 -14.03 9.97
CA VAL A 150 2.50 -14.32 8.68
C VAL A 150 3.36 -13.79 7.54
N ALA A 151 3.86 -12.56 7.65
CA ALA A 151 4.77 -11.98 6.65
C ALA A 151 6.05 -12.81 6.51
N ARG A 152 6.64 -13.21 7.66
CA ARG A 152 7.83 -14.07 7.68
C ARG A 152 7.58 -15.39 6.96
N MET A 153 6.53 -16.11 7.31
CA MET A 153 6.15 -17.38 6.68
C MET A 153 5.98 -17.21 5.15
N ALA A 154 5.26 -16.17 4.73
CA ALA A 154 5.01 -15.93 3.31
C ALA A 154 6.31 -15.65 2.52
N VAL A 155 7.24 -14.89 3.09
CA VAL A 155 8.52 -14.57 2.46
C VAL A 155 9.46 -15.78 2.48
N GLU A 156 9.67 -16.42 3.64
CA GLU A 156 10.68 -17.48 3.81
C GLU A 156 10.25 -18.81 3.16
N GLU A 157 8.96 -19.18 3.25
CA GLU A 157 8.48 -20.47 2.73
C GLU A 157 8.08 -20.39 1.23
N TYR A 158 7.61 -19.22 0.75
CA TYR A 158 7.02 -19.09 -0.59
C TYR A 158 7.68 -18.03 -1.48
N GLY A 159 8.73 -17.36 -0.99
CA GLY A 159 9.43 -16.33 -1.76
C GLY A 159 8.53 -15.14 -2.12
N VAL A 160 7.59 -14.79 -1.22
CA VAL A 160 6.82 -13.55 -1.39
C VAL A 160 7.77 -12.37 -1.34
N ALA A 161 7.58 -11.42 -2.23
CA ALA A 161 8.55 -10.39 -2.49
C ALA A 161 8.17 -9.00 -1.95
N ILE A 162 6.92 -8.79 -1.54
CA ILE A 162 6.39 -7.52 -1.04
C ILE A 162 5.48 -7.81 0.15
N VAL A 163 5.55 -7.01 1.22
CA VAL A 163 4.57 -7.03 2.32
C VAL A 163 3.67 -5.80 2.19
N ASN A 164 2.37 -6.02 2.07
CA ASN A 164 1.33 -5.00 1.98
C ASN A 164 0.59 -4.92 3.32
N ASP A 165 0.83 -3.85 4.09
CA ASP A 165 0.24 -3.67 5.42
C ASP A 165 -0.81 -2.57 5.42
N VAL A 166 -2.03 -2.93 5.82
CA VAL A 166 -3.18 -2.02 5.92
C VAL A 166 -3.42 -1.51 7.35
N SER A 167 -2.43 -1.62 8.25
CA SER A 167 -2.54 -1.25 9.66
C SER A 167 -1.75 -0.02 10.09
N GLU A 168 -1.03 0.63 9.16
CA GLU A 168 -0.09 1.71 9.48
C GLU A 168 0.97 1.22 10.49
N GLY A 169 1.56 0.04 10.25
CA GLY A 169 2.52 -0.59 11.17
C GLY A 169 1.92 -1.11 12.48
N GLY A 170 0.60 -1.16 12.60
CA GLY A 170 -0.11 -1.43 13.84
C GLY A 170 -0.30 -0.21 14.74
N ILE A 171 0.20 0.97 14.33
CA ILE A 171 0.11 2.22 15.09
C ILE A 171 -1.35 2.66 15.28
N THR A 172 -2.14 2.59 14.24
CA THR A 172 -3.55 2.97 14.27
C THR A 172 -4.50 1.78 14.41
N GLY A 173 -4.01 0.56 14.25
CA GLY A 173 -4.82 -0.65 14.33
C GLY A 173 -5.60 -0.96 13.06
N ILE A 174 -6.41 -2.04 13.11
CA ILE A 174 -7.23 -2.52 12.01
C ILE A 174 -8.68 -2.54 12.40
N ALA A 175 -9.56 -2.11 11.47
CA ALA A 175 -11.01 -2.13 11.65
C ALA A 175 -11.44 -1.53 13.01
N ASN A 176 -10.80 -0.44 13.43
CA ASN A 176 -11.00 0.24 14.73
C ASN A 176 -10.58 -0.58 15.96
N LYS A 177 -9.81 -1.66 15.78
CA LYS A 177 -9.20 -2.40 16.88
C LYS A 177 -7.74 -1.97 17.02
N PRO A 178 -7.31 -1.42 18.16
CA PRO A 178 -5.90 -1.09 18.40
C PRO A 178 -5.07 -2.38 18.39
N LEU A 179 -3.90 -2.32 17.79
CA LEU A 179 -2.88 -3.37 17.90
C LEU A 179 -1.94 -3.06 19.06
N ASP A 180 -1.22 -4.07 19.51
CA ASP A 180 -0.29 -3.97 20.67
C ASP A 180 0.99 -3.21 20.25
N TRP A 181 0.87 -1.89 20.11
CA TRP A 181 1.99 -0.98 19.86
C TRP A 181 2.09 0.06 20.97
N LYS A 182 3.31 0.35 21.40
CA LYS A 182 3.60 1.37 22.43
C LYS A 182 4.37 2.53 21.81
N GLN A 183 3.96 3.74 22.14
CA GLN A 183 4.66 4.95 21.70
C GLN A 183 6.13 4.92 22.16
N GLY A 184 7.04 5.20 21.22
CA GLY A 184 8.49 5.15 21.44
C GLY A 184 9.15 3.81 21.10
N GLU A 185 8.36 2.79 20.73
CA GLU A 185 8.87 1.53 20.21
C GLU A 185 8.70 1.45 18.69
N TYR A 186 9.60 0.75 18.00
CA TYR A 186 9.39 0.41 16.59
C TYR A 186 8.32 -0.68 16.47
N PRO A 187 7.32 -0.52 15.56
CA PRO A 187 6.33 -1.55 15.28
C PRO A 187 6.96 -2.92 14.98
N LYS A 188 6.30 -3.98 15.44
CA LYS A 188 6.79 -5.36 15.23
C LYS A 188 6.92 -5.70 13.75
N ILE A 189 5.95 -5.27 12.93
CA ILE A 189 5.98 -5.52 11.48
C ILE A 189 7.12 -4.74 10.81
N PHE A 190 7.45 -3.50 11.25
CA PHE A 190 8.59 -2.75 10.74
C PHE A 190 9.91 -3.48 10.98
N LYS A 191 10.10 -4.03 12.20
CA LYS A 191 11.28 -4.85 12.53
C LYS A 191 11.34 -6.10 11.67
N MET A 192 10.19 -6.73 11.41
CA MET A 192 10.11 -7.94 10.59
C MET A 192 10.46 -7.67 9.13
N VAL A 193 9.89 -6.65 8.49
CA VAL A 193 10.23 -6.33 7.10
C VAL A 193 11.67 -5.87 6.92
N ALA A 194 12.23 -5.19 7.92
CA ALA A 194 13.66 -4.86 7.96
C ALA A 194 14.54 -6.12 8.02
N HIS A 195 14.14 -7.12 8.81
CA HIS A 195 14.81 -8.42 8.88
C HIS A 195 14.72 -9.19 7.54
N LEU A 196 13.54 -9.22 6.95
CA LEU A 196 13.25 -9.92 5.70
C LEU A 196 13.86 -9.22 4.46
N ARG A 197 14.17 -7.92 4.57
CA ARG A 197 14.73 -7.09 3.48
C ARG A 197 13.86 -7.07 2.22
N VAL A 198 12.56 -7.02 2.39
CA VAL A 198 11.58 -6.93 1.31
C VAL A 198 10.94 -5.54 1.26
N PRO A 199 10.47 -5.09 0.09
CA PRO A 199 9.64 -3.92 -0.06
C PRO A 199 8.41 -3.95 0.85
N TYR A 200 8.05 -2.79 1.37
CA TYR A 200 6.93 -2.64 2.28
C TYR A 200 5.95 -1.57 1.79
N VAL A 201 4.67 -1.94 1.72
CA VAL A 201 3.59 -0.98 1.47
C VAL A 201 3.09 -0.46 2.82
N LEU A 202 3.30 0.82 3.05
CA LEU A 202 2.88 1.56 4.22
C LEU A 202 1.59 2.30 3.90
N MET A 203 0.46 1.85 4.47
CA MET A 203 -0.83 2.50 4.29
C MET A 203 -1.13 3.46 5.44
N SER A 204 -1.79 4.59 5.12
CA SER A 204 -2.29 5.52 6.13
C SER A 204 -3.81 5.54 6.24
N VAL A 205 -4.31 5.62 7.47
CA VAL A 205 -5.75 5.80 7.75
C VAL A 205 -6.11 7.26 8.08
N LYS A 206 -5.15 8.19 8.01
CA LYS A 206 -5.37 9.60 8.34
C LYS A 206 -6.40 10.23 7.39
N PRO A 207 -7.32 11.06 7.91
CA PRO A 207 -8.46 11.57 7.14
C PRO A 207 -8.09 12.63 6.09
N ASN A 208 -6.99 13.35 6.27
CA ASN A 208 -6.58 14.42 5.37
C ASN A 208 -5.09 14.35 5.03
N ILE A 209 -4.69 15.07 3.98
CA ILE A 209 -3.35 15.00 3.40
C ILE A 209 -2.26 15.56 4.33
N GLU A 210 -2.55 16.58 5.14
CA GLU A 210 -1.58 17.19 6.05
C GLU A 210 -1.20 16.21 7.16
N GLN A 211 -2.20 15.58 7.80
CA GLN A 211 -1.96 14.57 8.84
C GLN A 211 -1.27 13.34 8.25
N MET A 212 -1.63 12.96 7.03
CA MET A 212 -1.02 11.83 6.32
C MET A 212 0.45 12.09 6.01
N LEU A 213 0.80 13.28 5.52
CA LEU A 213 2.19 13.67 5.26
C LEU A 213 3.04 13.64 6.53
N MET A 214 2.50 14.13 7.64
CA MET A 214 3.19 14.10 8.93
C MET A 214 3.40 12.68 9.44
N ALA A 215 2.38 11.83 9.35
CA ALA A 215 2.46 10.44 9.76
C ALA A 215 3.48 9.68 8.89
N PHE A 216 3.35 9.75 7.57
CA PHE A 216 4.29 9.12 6.65
C PHE A 216 5.74 9.60 6.84
N ALA A 217 5.97 10.90 7.06
CA ALA A 217 7.32 11.41 7.30
C ALA A 217 7.95 10.74 8.54
N HIS A 218 7.19 10.55 9.60
CA HIS A 218 7.64 9.90 10.83
C HIS A 218 7.85 8.39 10.63
N GLU A 219 6.88 7.70 10.05
CA GLU A 219 6.88 6.25 9.86
C GLU A 219 7.93 5.79 8.84
N VAL A 220 8.10 6.55 7.76
CA VAL A 220 9.18 6.33 6.79
C VAL A 220 10.55 6.49 7.46
N GLN A 221 10.71 7.47 8.35
CA GLN A 221 11.96 7.63 9.10
C GLN A 221 12.19 6.41 10.01
N MET A 222 11.16 5.93 10.73
CA MET A 222 11.27 4.73 11.55
C MET A 222 11.69 3.48 10.73
N LEU A 223 11.12 3.30 9.55
CA LEU A 223 11.47 2.21 8.64
C LEU A 223 12.93 2.33 8.15
N ARG A 224 13.36 3.54 7.79
CA ARG A 224 14.73 3.80 7.34
C ARG A 224 15.76 3.61 8.45
N ASP A 225 15.43 3.99 9.69
CA ASP A 225 16.29 3.75 10.85
C ASP A 225 16.53 2.25 11.10
N LEU A 226 15.54 1.42 10.76
CA LEU A 226 15.64 -0.03 10.77
C LEU A 226 16.34 -0.62 9.53
N GLY A 227 16.68 0.21 8.53
CA GLY A 227 17.37 -0.20 7.30
C GLY A 227 16.44 -0.64 6.16
N VAL A 228 15.12 -0.42 6.26
CA VAL A 228 14.19 -0.67 5.16
C VAL A 228 14.43 0.35 4.05
N LYS A 229 14.74 -0.13 2.84
CA LYS A 229 15.09 0.73 1.69
C LYS A 229 13.90 0.98 0.78
N ASP A 230 13.13 -0.05 0.50
CA ASP A 230 12.07 -0.05 -0.49
C ASP A 230 10.71 0.11 0.21
N ILE A 231 10.17 1.33 0.16
CA ILE A 231 8.91 1.71 0.80
C ILE A 231 7.98 2.24 -0.28
N ILE A 232 6.72 1.77 -0.25
CA ILE A 232 5.64 2.19 -1.13
C ILE A 232 4.55 2.81 -0.23
N LEU A 233 4.03 3.97 -0.58
CA LEU A 233 2.99 4.64 0.18
C LEU A 233 1.60 4.27 -0.36
N ASP A 234 0.64 4.00 0.54
CA ASP A 234 -0.78 3.86 0.19
C ASP A 234 -1.60 4.87 1.02
N PRO A 235 -2.30 5.82 0.39
CA PRO A 235 -3.14 6.79 1.09
C PRO A 235 -4.38 6.17 1.76
N GLY A 236 -4.61 4.87 1.60
CA GLY A 236 -5.64 4.13 2.34
C GLY A 236 -7.07 4.58 2.03
N PHE A 237 -7.42 4.75 0.76
CA PHE A 237 -8.80 5.06 0.37
C PHE A 237 -9.79 4.06 0.98
N GLY A 238 -10.90 4.56 1.55
CA GLY A 238 -11.93 3.75 2.18
C GLY A 238 -11.61 3.27 3.61
N PHE A 239 -10.41 3.52 4.12
CA PHE A 239 -10.04 3.19 5.49
C PHE A 239 -10.12 4.44 6.38
N GLY A 240 -11.01 4.41 7.40
CA GLY A 240 -11.18 5.49 8.37
C GLY A 240 -11.61 6.84 7.79
N LYS A 241 -12.14 6.88 6.57
CA LYS A 241 -12.49 8.10 5.82
C LYS A 241 -13.95 8.10 5.39
N THR A 242 -14.60 9.25 5.50
CA THR A 242 -15.94 9.49 4.94
C THR A 242 -15.91 9.51 3.41
N LEU A 243 -17.09 9.61 2.80
CA LEU A 243 -17.21 9.74 1.34
C LEU A 243 -16.48 11.00 0.85
N GLU A 244 -16.75 12.12 1.49
CA GLU A 244 -16.22 13.44 1.17
C GLU A 244 -14.71 13.49 1.35
N GLU A 245 -14.20 12.98 2.46
CA GLU A 245 -12.75 12.91 2.74
C GLU A 245 -12.01 12.07 1.68
N ASN A 246 -12.58 10.98 1.20
CA ASN A 246 -11.97 10.19 0.12
C ASN A 246 -11.87 11.01 -1.19
N TYR A 247 -12.87 11.83 -1.53
CA TYR A 247 -12.81 12.67 -2.74
C TYR A 247 -11.87 13.86 -2.60
N VAL A 248 -11.83 14.50 -1.40
CA VAL A 248 -10.82 15.54 -1.09
C VAL A 248 -9.42 14.94 -1.20
N LEU A 249 -9.17 13.79 -0.57
CA LEU A 249 -7.89 13.09 -0.66
C LEU A 249 -7.52 12.75 -2.11
N MET A 250 -8.46 12.22 -2.91
CA MET A 250 -8.22 11.94 -4.33
C MET A 250 -7.78 13.20 -5.09
N ASN A 251 -8.35 14.36 -4.75
CA ASN A 251 -7.93 15.61 -5.38
C ASN A 251 -6.53 16.06 -4.96
N GLU A 252 -5.99 15.56 -3.86
CA GLU A 252 -4.74 16.04 -3.24
C GLU A 252 -3.58 15.03 -3.24
N ILE A 253 -3.79 13.77 -3.67
CA ILE A 253 -2.79 12.69 -3.54
C ILE A 253 -1.44 13.01 -4.17
N GLN A 254 -1.38 13.87 -5.19
CA GLN A 254 -0.12 14.29 -5.80
C GLN A 254 0.81 15.00 -4.81
N LYS A 255 0.29 15.55 -3.71
CA LYS A 255 1.11 16.16 -2.65
C LYS A 255 2.02 15.14 -1.94
N LEU A 256 1.66 13.84 -1.95
CA LEU A 256 2.49 12.76 -1.39
C LEU A 256 3.81 12.56 -2.16
N LYS A 257 3.89 12.99 -3.42
CA LYS A 257 5.12 12.91 -4.21
C LYS A 257 6.30 13.69 -3.60
N VAL A 258 6.04 14.63 -2.67
CA VAL A 258 7.10 15.33 -1.91
C VAL A 258 7.99 14.35 -1.13
N LEU A 259 7.45 13.20 -0.72
CA LEU A 259 8.19 12.16 -0.01
C LEU A 259 9.12 11.35 -0.93
N LYS A 260 9.02 11.52 -2.25
CA LYS A 260 9.84 10.85 -3.26
C LYS A 260 9.83 9.33 -3.13
N LEU A 261 8.65 8.77 -2.86
CA LEU A 261 8.40 7.34 -2.76
C LEU A 261 7.29 6.95 -3.74
N PRO A 262 7.27 5.70 -4.23
CA PRO A 262 6.19 5.19 -5.07
C PRO A 262 4.85 5.26 -4.35
N LEU A 263 3.79 5.56 -5.11
CA LEU A 263 2.43 5.69 -4.61
C LEU A 263 1.55 4.57 -5.15
N LEU A 264 1.05 3.72 -4.25
CA LEU A 264 0.03 2.73 -4.54
C LEU A 264 -1.35 3.32 -4.30
N VAL A 265 -2.29 3.09 -5.22
CA VAL A 265 -3.69 3.49 -5.06
C VAL A 265 -4.60 2.28 -5.20
N GLY A 266 -5.35 1.98 -4.13
CA GLY A 266 -6.31 0.89 -4.07
C GLY A 266 -7.75 1.41 -3.90
N ILE A 267 -8.41 1.81 -5.00
CA ILE A 267 -9.80 2.31 -4.98
C ILE A 267 -10.82 1.33 -5.58
N SER A 268 -10.35 0.24 -6.17
CA SER A 268 -11.17 -0.69 -6.92
C SER A 268 -12.38 -1.19 -6.15
N ARG A 269 -13.57 -0.94 -6.69
CA ARG A 269 -14.87 -1.37 -6.17
C ARG A 269 -15.16 -0.92 -4.72
N LYS A 270 -14.47 0.14 -4.24
CA LYS A 270 -14.65 0.67 -2.87
C LYS A 270 -15.93 1.49 -2.74
N SER A 271 -16.35 1.66 -1.49
CA SER A 271 -17.62 2.33 -1.13
C SER A 271 -17.72 3.77 -1.62
N MET A 272 -16.61 4.47 -1.77
CA MET A 272 -16.60 5.82 -2.31
C MET A 272 -17.18 5.88 -3.74
N ILE A 273 -17.09 4.79 -4.53
CA ILE A 273 -17.64 4.70 -5.88
C ILE A 273 -19.15 4.42 -5.82
N TYR A 274 -19.52 3.29 -5.24
CA TYR A 274 -20.92 2.86 -5.33
C TYR A 274 -21.88 3.65 -4.43
N LYS A 275 -21.39 4.25 -3.33
CA LYS A 275 -22.22 5.16 -2.51
C LYS A 275 -22.55 6.45 -3.26
N LEU A 276 -21.61 6.99 -4.04
CA LEU A 276 -21.85 8.17 -4.87
C LEU A 276 -22.81 7.87 -6.03
N LEU A 277 -22.64 6.71 -6.68
CA LEU A 277 -23.36 6.36 -7.91
C LEU A 277 -24.68 5.61 -7.66
N GLY A 278 -25.01 5.28 -6.41
CA GLY A 278 -26.24 4.54 -6.06
C GLY A 278 -26.20 3.07 -6.46
N GLY A 279 -25.01 2.44 -6.49
CA GLY A 279 -24.81 1.04 -6.88
C GLY A 279 -24.31 0.16 -5.76
N ASN A 280 -23.51 -0.84 -6.13
CA ASN A 280 -22.85 -1.79 -5.25
C ASN A 280 -21.43 -2.15 -5.80
N PRO A 281 -20.63 -2.98 -5.09
CA PRO A 281 -19.30 -3.32 -5.57
C PRO A 281 -19.26 -3.98 -6.97
N THR A 282 -20.29 -4.75 -7.36
CA THR A 282 -20.31 -5.44 -8.67
C THR A 282 -20.58 -4.49 -9.84
N THR A 283 -21.26 -3.37 -9.59
CA THR A 283 -21.57 -2.34 -10.60
C THR A 283 -20.54 -1.21 -10.65
N SER A 284 -19.43 -1.34 -9.91
CA SER A 284 -18.46 -0.24 -9.73
C SER A 284 -17.33 -0.20 -10.75
N LEU A 285 -17.33 -1.03 -11.78
CA LEU A 285 -16.24 -1.12 -12.76
C LEU A 285 -15.96 0.22 -13.44
N ASN A 286 -17.00 0.86 -14.00
CA ASN A 286 -16.84 2.14 -14.66
C ASN A 286 -16.27 3.23 -13.74
N GLY A 287 -16.80 3.36 -12.52
CA GLY A 287 -16.29 4.30 -11.52
C GLY A 287 -14.87 3.98 -11.09
N THR A 288 -14.51 2.69 -11.02
CA THR A 288 -13.13 2.24 -10.77
C THR A 288 -12.19 2.73 -11.88
N SER A 289 -12.54 2.54 -13.15
CA SER A 289 -11.72 2.97 -14.30
C SER A 289 -11.54 4.49 -14.33
N VAL A 290 -12.61 5.25 -14.04
CA VAL A 290 -12.55 6.72 -13.95
C VAL A 290 -11.57 7.15 -12.84
N LEU A 291 -11.68 6.59 -11.64
CA LEU A 291 -10.81 6.99 -10.52
C LEU A 291 -9.39 6.44 -10.67
N ASN A 292 -9.17 5.31 -11.33
CA ASN A 292 -7.84 4.85 -11.72
C ASN A 292 -7.18 5.83 -12.68
N THR A 293 -7.92 6.33 -13.67
CA THR A 293 -7.44 7.38 -14.61
C THR A 293 -7.01 8.63 -13.84
N VAL A 294 -7.86 9.12 -12.92
CA VAL A 294 -7.54 10.28 -12.08
C VAL A 294 -6.30 10.02 -11.23
N SER A 295 -6.20 8.83 -10.62
CA SER A 295 -5.06 8.44 -9.80
C SER A 295 -3.75 8.48 -10.59
N LEU A 296 -3.73 7.92 -11.80
CA LEU A 296 -2.56 7.93 -12.68
C LEU A 296 -2.18 9.35 -13.13
N LEU A 297 -3.15 10.19 -13.45
CA LEU A 297 -2.90 11.60 -13.79
C LEU A 297 -2.32 12.38 -12.62
N LYS A 298 -2.63 11.97 -11.37
CA LYS A 298 -2.12 12.55 -10.14
C LYS A 298 -0.85 11.85 -9.62
N GLY A 299 -0.27 10.93 -10.39
CA GLY A 299 1.04 10.33 -10.14
C GLY A 299 1.02 9.06 -9.32
N ALA A 300 -0.05 8.26 -9.37
CA ALA A 300 -0.02 6.89 -8.87
C ALA A 300 0.96 6.04 -9.68
N ASP A 301 1.79 5.27 -8.99
CA ASP A 301 2.79 4.37 -9.58
C ASP A 301 2.31 2.93 -9.60
N ILE A 302 1.36 2.56 -8.72
CA ILE A 302 0.77 1.23 -8.65
C ILE A 302 -0.75 1.37 -8.50
N LEU A 303 -1.50 0.62 -9.32
CA LEU A 303 -2.96 0.44 -9.16
C LEU A 303 -3.25 -0.94 -8.58
N ARG A 304 -3.85 -1.00 -7.38
CA ARG A 304 -4.28 -2.25 -6.75
C ARG A 304 -5.76 -2.50 -7.07
N VAL A 305 -6.06 -3.55 -7.84
CA VAL A 305 -7.35 -3.72 -8.51
C VAL A 305 -7.89 -5.15 -8.50
N HIS A 306 -9.22 -5.28 -8.60
CA HIS A 306 -9.91 -6.52 -8.93
C HIS A 306 -9.94 -6.75 -10.46
N ASP A 307 -10.10 -5.68 -11.24
CA ASP A 307 -10.33 -5.70 -12.69
C ASP A 307 -9.00 -5.35 -13.40
N VAL A 308 -8.16 -6.38 -13.58
CA VAL A 308 -6.77 -6.21 -14.04
C VAL A 308 -6.72 -5.72 -15.48
N LYS A 309 -7.49 -6.34 -16.38
CA LYS A 309 -7.54 -5.98 -17.79
C LYS A 309 -7.85 -4.48 -17.98
N GLU A 310 -8.91 -4.00 -17.34
CA GLU A 310 -9.35 -2.61 -17.45
C GLU A 310 -8.35 -1.63 -16.83
N ALA A 311 -7.65 -2.06 -15.78
CA ALA A 311 -6.57 -1.27 -15.19
C ALA A 311 -5.36 -1.17 -16.13
N VAL A 312 -4.95 -2.28 -16.77
CA VAL A 312 -3.88 -2.30 -17.77
C VAL A 312 -4.23 -1.44 -18.97
N GLU A 313 -5.47 -1.52 -19.47
CA GLU A 313 -5.96 -0.64 -20.53
C GLU A 313 -5.90 0.84 -20.11
N THR A 314 -6.29 1.14 -18.87
CA THR A 314 -6.24 2.49 -18.30
C THR A 314 -4.79 3.01 -18.24
N VAL A 315 -3.84 2.19 -17.78
CA VAL A 315 -2.41 2.55 -17.75
C VAL A 315 -1.91 2.89 -19.16
N LYS A 316 -2.22 2.04 -20.16
CA LYS A 316 -1.81 2.26 -21.56
C LYS A 316 -2.39 3.56 -22.14
N ILE A 317 -3.67 3.84 -21.88
CA ILE A 317 -4.33 5.04 -22.38
C ILE A 317 -3.74 6.30 -21.73
N VAL A 318 -3.59 6.30 -20.40
CA VAL A 318 -3.04 7.44 -19.66
C VAL A 318 -1.59 7.70 -20.05
N GLY A 319 -0.76 6.66 -20.16
CA GLY A 319 0.63 6.76 -20.62
C GLY A 319 0.69 7.44 -22.02
N ARG A 320 -0.18 7.03 -22.93
CA ARG A 320 -0.23 7.66 -24.27
C ARG A 320 -0.65 9.14 -24.23
N VAL A 321 -1.60 9.48 -23.36
CA VAL A 321 -2.03 10.89 -23.15
C VAL A 321 -0.90 11.74 -22.57
N LYS A 322 -0.08 11.17 -21.67
CA LYS A 322 1.11 11.85 -21.10
C LYS A 322 2.30 11.93 -22.06
N GLY A 323 2.24 11.32 -23.24
CA GLY A 323 3.33 11.28 -24.20
C GLY A 323 4.43 10.27 -23.84
N GLU A 324 4.16 9.34 -22.93
CA GLU A 324 5.09 8.26 -22.56
C GLU A 324 5.17 7.24 -23.73
N GLU A 325 6.39 6.91 -24.16
CA GLU A 325 6.58 5.81 -25.10
C GLU A 325 6.22 4.49 -24.42
N LEU A 326 5.23 3.77 -24.98
CA LEU A 326 4.90 2.43 -24.49
C LEU A 326 6.10 1.53 -24.71
N ARG A 327 6.83 1.23 -23.63
CA ARG A 327 7.80 0.13 -23.64
C ARG A 327 7.00 -1.17 -23.77
N VAL A 328 6.91 -1.70 -24.99
CA VAL A 328 6.32 -3.01 -25.25
C VAL A 328 7.21 -4.03 -24.56
N LYS A 329 6.63 -4.81 -23.62
CA LYS A 329 7.32 -6.00 -23.10
C LYS A 329 7.54 -6.94 -24.30
N GLY A 330 8.83 -7.06 -24.76
CA GLY A 330 9.23 -8.03 -25.74
C GLY A 330 9.18 -9.45 -25.17
#